data_0c3c5f3fdcbd2c6bdd8855277364bc20
#
_entry.id   0c3c5f3fdcbd2c6bdd8855277364bc20
#
_cell.length_a   1.000
_cell.length_b   1.000
_cell.length_c   1.000
_cell.angle_alpha   90.00
_cell.angle_beta   90.00
_cell.angle_gamma   90.00
#
_symmetry.space_group_name_H-M   'P 1'
#
loop_
_entity.id
_entity.type
_entity.pdbx_description
1 polymer ?
#
loop_
_entity_poly.entity_id
_entity_poly.type
_entity_poly.pdbx_seq_one_letter_code
_entity_poly.pdbx_strand_id
1 'polypeptide(L)'
;HILDLCTDWESSATTFFMNIPTSSFPTDTDQTGILLIRSLGIPPMDAFLLLKDLLDTSRGRGDRITRAKRCIRLGGEALADRETSVPFSQAVRASLEARKHRRPRTLQEIRYMAARMMKKCPELARKQVRSITPEDCERYLRKSFSTPRQRHKGRLILSGILNFSLKRGWCRRNAAFLVPPPILREKRIRALSLYEAKRLLHTAEQLFHGACLPACALMLYAGIRPHEVKRLTWKHINLKSGLVSLAPSHTKTGGSRHVSILPVLGAILSRMSSAGSPARPVCPPNWEKKWMEVRRRSGILKKSGWVQDVLRHTYASYHLAHFCNQNLLQKEMGHSSPSLLLARYLNMDGITSATGAMFWTHSFIPPAPLKKN
;
A
#
# COMPACT_ATOMS: atom_id res chain seq x y z
N HIS A 1 44.03 -39.44 -30.07
CA HIS A 1 44.99 -38.85 -29.08
C HIS A 1 44.35 -38.47 -27.72
N ILE A 2 43.02 -38.56 -27.57
CA ILE A 2 42.33 -38.35 -26.27
C ILE A 2 41.89 -39.69 -25.69
N LEU A 3 41.79 -40.74 -26.49
CA LEU A 3 41.42 -42.09 -26.03
C LEU A 3 42.60 -42.90 -25.45
N ASP A 4 43.83 -42.54 -25.78
CA ASP A 4 45.02 -43.22 -25.24
C ASP A 4 45.43 -42.74 -23.83
N LEU A 5 44.91 -41.58 -23.38
CA LEU A 5 45.15 -41.12 -22.03
C LEU A 5 44.21 -41.72 -20.97
N CYS A 6 43.14 -42.42 -21.39
CA CYS A 6 42.20 -43.05 -20.45
C CYS A 6 42.63 -44.43 -19.99
N THR A 7 43.47 -45.12 -20.75
CA THR A 7 43.94 -46.49 -20.37
C THR A 7 45.09 -46.50 -19.37
N ASP A 8 45.93 -45.48 -19.37
CA ASP A 8 47.01 -45.32 -18.38
C ASP A 8 46.52 -44.86 -17.02
N TRP A 9 45.28 -44.40 -16.94
CA TRP A 9 44.68 -43.77 -15.74
C TRP A 9 44.13 -44.83 -14.77
N GLU A 10 43.59 -45.94 -15.25
CA GLU A 10 43.11 -47.04 -14.40
C GLU A 10 44.26 -47.73 -13.65
N SER A 11 45.44 -47.80 -14.28
CA SER A 11 46.63 -48.35 -13.63
C SER A 11 47.26 -47.41 -12.59
N SER A 12 47.26 -46.08 -12.87
CA SER A 12 47.80 -45.05 -11.98
C SER A 12 46.92 -44.80 -10.76
N ALA A 13 45.59 -44.85 -10.91
CA ALA A 13 44.65 -44.68 -9.80
C ALA A 13 44.71 -45.91 -8.87
N THR A 14 44.80 -47.11 -9.43
CA THR A 14 44.94 -48.36 -8.64
C THR A 14 46.26 -48.38 -7.87
N THR A 15 47.37 -47.90 -8.47
CA THR A 15 48.69 -47.82 -7.84
C THR A 15 48.75 -46.72 -6.73
N PHE A 16 48.02 -45.58 -6.90
CA PHE A 16 47.95 -44.51 -5.92
C PHE A 16 47.15 -44.96 -4.64
N PHE A 17 46.10 -45.74 -4.81
CA PHE A 17 45.34 -46.32 -3.68
C PHE A 17 46.07 -47.46 -2.99
N MET A 18 46.99 -48.20 -3.66
CA MET A 18 47.78 -49.25 -3.04
C MET A 18 48.94 -48.73 -2.16
N ASN A 19 49.34 -47.48 -2.30
CA ASN A 19 50.45 -46.89 -1.50
C ASN A 19 49.99 -46.09 -0.27
N ILE A 20 48.72 -46.17 0.11
CA ILE A 20 48.26 -45.66 1.42
C ILE A 20 48.49 -46.82 2.41
N PRO A 21 49.17 -46.58 3.56
CA PRO A 21 49.41 -47.65 4.55
C PRO A 21 48.09 -48.30 4.99
N THR A 22 47.95 -49.60 4.73
CA THR A 22 46.76 -50.43 4.95
C THR A 22 46.43 -50.74 6.41
N SER A 23 47.03 -50.04 7.36
CA SER A 23 46.84 -50.33 8.79
C SER A 23 45.64 -49.64 9.45
N SER A 24 44.75 -48.94 8.70
CA SER A 24 43.66 -48.16 9.33
C SER A 24 42.31 -48.17 8.62
N PHE A 25 42.07 -49.03 7.59
CA PHE A 25 40.76 -49.11 6.93
C PHE A 25 40.22 -50.56 6.88
N PRO A 26 38.95 -50.80 7.21
CA PRO A 26 38.31 -52.08 7.02
C PRO A 26 38.15 -52.33 5.50
N THR A 27 38.68 -53.45 5.01
CA THR A 27 38.78 -53.81 3.58
C THR A 27 37.47 -53.95 2.82
N ASP A 28 36.33 -53.99 3.47
CA ASP A 28 35.01 -54.13 2.84
C ASP A 28 34.32 -52.80 2.52
N THR A 29 34.75 -51.68 3.15
CA THR A 29 34.10 -50.36 2.99
C THR A 29 34.57 -49.63 1.72
N ASP A 30 35.75 -49.93 1.20
CA ASP A 30 36.35 -49.22 0.07
C ASP A 30 35.70 -49.59 -1.27
N GLN A 31 35.39 -50.88 -1.49
CA GLN A 31 34.71 -51.31 -2.72
C GLN A 31 33.27 -50.81 -2.79
N THR A 32 32.57 -50.83 -1.67
CA THR A 32 31.19 -50.34 -1.58
C THR A 32 31.11 -48.84 -1.84
N GLY A 33 32.06 -48.02 -1.34
CA GLY A 33 32.15 -46.60 -1.59
C GLY A 33 32.39 -46.25 -3.07
N ILE A 34 33.32 -46.99 -3.72
CA ILE A 34 33.62 -46.78 -5.15
C ILE A 34 32.45 -47.20 -6.04
N LEU A 35 31.75 -48.28 -5.72
CA LEU A 35 30.54 -48.73 -6.42
C LEU A 35 29.40 -47.70 -6.28
N LEU A 36 29.23 -47.15 -5.10
CA LEU A 36 28.23 -46.11 -4.87
C LEU A 36 28.52 -44.84 -5.70
N ILE A 37 29.78 -44.39 -5.76
CA ILE A 37 30.20 -43.25 -6.56
C ILE A 37 29.97 -43.52 -8.05
N ARG A 38 30.31 -44.72 -8.53
CA ARG A 38 30.03 -45.13 -9.92
C ARG A 38 28.54 -45.16 -10.25
N SER A 39 27.68 -45.58 -9.30
CA SER A 39 26.23 -45.57 -9.49
C SER A 39 25.64 -44.18 -9.64
N LEU A 40 26.32 -43.14 -9.17
CA LEU A 40 25.95 -41.72 -9.35
C LEU A 40 26.40 -41.15 -10.70
N GLY A 41 27.09 -41.92 -11.56
CA GLY A 41 27.59 -41.46 -12.85
C GLY A 41 28.74 -40.42 -12.75
N ILE A 42 29.41 -40.34 -11.61
CA ILE A 42 30.54 -39.44 -11.38
C ILE A 42 31.83 -40.27 -11.42
N PRO A 43 32.83 -39.88 -12.22
CA PRO A 43 34.15 -40.52 -12.18
C PRO A 43 34.72 -40.47 -10.75
N PRO A 44 35.31 -41.55 -10.22
CA PRO A 44 35.78 -41.60 -8.82
C PRO A 44 36.79 -40.50 -8.46
N MET A 45 37.64 -40.09 -9.40
CA MET A 45 38.59 -39.01 -9.16
C MET A 45 37.91 -37.64 -9.08
N ASP A 46 36.90 -37.37 -9.90
CA ASP A 46 36.12 -36.12 -9.81
C ASP A 46 35.37 -36.06 -8.50
N ALA A 47 34.82 -37.17 -8.01
CA ALA A 47 34.21 -37.26 -6.70
C ALA A 47 35.23 -36.99 -5.57
N PHE A 48 36.46 -37.52 -5.69
CA PHE A 48 37.53 -37.26 -4.74
C PHE A 48 37.97 -35.80 -4.73
N LEU A 49 38.18 -35.21 -5.90
CA LEU A 49 38.52 -33.77 -6.02
C LEU A 49 37.44 -32.86 -5.48
N LEU A 50 36.18 -33.15 -5.78
CA LEU A 50 35.01 -32.41 -5.22
C LEU A 50 34.97 -32.54 -3.70
N LEU A 51 35.21 -33.75 -3.14
CA LEU A 51 35.23 -33.95 -1.70
C LEU A 51 36.39 -33.22 -1.05
N LYS A 52 37.58 -33.22 -1.65
CA LYS A 52 38.77 -32.51 -1.20
C LYS A 52 38.49 -31.00 -1.17
N ASP A 53 38.02 -30.43 -2.26
CA ASP A 53 37.67 -29.00 -2.36
C ASP A 53 36.60 -28.60 -1.35
N LEU A 54 35.61 -29.43 -1.15
CA LEU A 54 34.56 -29.23 -0.14
C LEU A 54 35.11 -29.23 1.29
N LEU A 55 36.02 -30.14 1.60
CA LEU A 55 36.69 -30.22 2.91
C LEU A 55 37.64 -29.05 3.15
N ASP A 56 38.34 -28.58 2.11
CA ASP A 56 39.29 -27.47 2.16
C ASP A 56 38.54 -26.12 2.28
N THR A 57 37.41 -25.98 1.57
CA THR A 57 36.56 -24.75 1.66
C THR A 57 35.74 -24.72 2.95
N SER A 58 35.44 -25.85 3.57
CA SER A 58 34.67 -25.96 4.83
C SER A 58 35.51 -25.60 6.08
N ARG A 59 36.28 -24.51 6.07
CA ARG A 59 37.08 -24.07 7.21
C ARG A 59 36.21 -23.59 8.38
N GLY A 60 36.60 -23.92 9.63
CA GLY A 60 35.90 -23.48 10.87
C GLY A 60 36.02 -24.50 12.02
N ARG A 61 35.44 -24.16 13.19
CA ARG A 61 35.39 -25.07 14.35
C ARG A 61 34.39 -26.20 14.14
N GLY A 62 34.72 -27.41 14.61
CA GLY A 62 33.85 -28.60 14.57
C GLY A 62 34.31 -29.66 13.58
N ASP A 63 33.61 -30.80 13.56
CA ASP A 63 33.90 -31.93 12.67
C ASP A 63 33.80 -31.56 11.18
N ARG A 64 34.84 -31.92 10.42
CA ARG A 64 34.96 -31.65 8.96
C ARG A 64 33.82 -32.26 8.15
N ILE A 65 33.41 -33.48 8.48
CA ILE A 65 32.36 -34.19 7.74
C ILE A 65 31.01 -33.54 7.94
N THR A 66 30.69 -33.16 9.18
CA THR A 66 29.42 -32.45 9.48
C THR A 66 29.36 -31.09 8.79
N ARG A 67 30.49 -30.38 8.70
CA ARG A 67 30.56 -29.12 7.94
C ARG A 67 30.39 -29.34 6.43
N ALA A 68 31.06 -30.34 5.86
CA ALA A 68 30.92 -30.69 4.46
C ALA A 68 29.47 -31.07 4.11
N LYS A 69 28.83 -31.90 4.90
CA LYS A 69 27.39 -32.25 4.75
C LYS A 69 26.51 -31.00 4.81
N ARG A 70 26.81 -30.06 5.69
CA ARG A 70 26.07 -28.77 5.79
C ARG A 70 26.29 -27.91 4.55
N CYS A 71 27.51 -27.82 4.01
CA CYS A 71 27.82 -27.10 2.77
C CYS A 71 27.11 -27.70 1.56
N ILE A 72 27.08 -29.00 1.40
CA ILE A 72 26.37 -29.71 0.34
C ILE A 72 24.87 -29.39 0.42
N ARG A 73 24.29 -29.54 1.60
CA ARG A 73 22.86 -29.24 1.81
C ARG A 73 22.55 -27.80 1.47
N LEU A 74 23.31 -26.84 2.00
CA LEU A 74 23.10 -25.40 1.74
C LEU A 74 23.35 -25.05 0.27
N GLY A 75 24.34 -25.68 -0.36
CA GLY A 75 24.61 -25.52 -1.79
C GLY A 75 23.46 -26.07 -2.65
N GLY A 76 22.97 -27.26 -2.37
CA GLY A 76 21.83 -27.87 -3.06
C GLY A 76 20.55 -27.03 -2.91
N GLU A 77 20.27 -26.59 -1.68
CA GLU A 77 19.16 -25.67 -1.42
C GLU A 77 19.32 -24.34 -2.17
N ALA A 78 20.55 -23.81 -2.27
CA ALA A 78 20.83 -22.57 -3.00
C ALA A 78 20.68 -22.73 -4.52
N LEU A 79 21.03 -23.89 -5.07
CA LEU A 79 20.83 -24.22 -6.48
C LEU A 79 19.35 -24.40 -6.81
N ALA A 80 18.61 -25.18 -6.03
CA ALA A 80 17.17 -25.36 -6.19
C ALA A 80 16.42 -24.03 -6.13
N ASP A 81 16.83 -23.12 -5.24
CA ASP A 81 16.26 -21.77 -5.19
C ASP A 81 16.60 -20.94 -6.43
N ARG A 82 17.75 -21.19 -7.08
CA ARG A 82 18.11 -20.50 -8.33
C ARG A 82 17.14 -20.84 -9.44
N GLU A 83 16.78 -22.07 -9.56
CA GLU A 83 15.90 -22.57 -10.61
C GLU A 83 14.45 -22.10 -10.44
N THR A 84 14.00 -21.87 -9.21
CA THR A 84 12.61 -21.45 -8.92
C THR A 84 12.41 -19.95 -8.89
N SER A 85 13.46 -19.13 -8.78
CA SER A 85 13.35 -17.69 -8.68
C SER A 85 13.02 -17.04 -10.02
N VAL A 86 12.36 -15.89 -9.98
CA VAL A 86 11.97 -15.10 -11.16
C VAL A 86 12.47 -13.66 -11.07
N PRO A 87 12.65 -12.98 -12.22
CA PRO A 87 12.95 -11.55 -12.22
C PRO A 87 11.85 -10.73 -11.55
N PHE A 88 12.23 -9.64 -10.88
CA PHE A 88 11.27 -8.76 -10.20
C PHE A 88 10.15 -8.27 -11.12
N SER A 89 10.45 -7.95 -12.38
CA SER A 89 9.44 -7.54 -13.37
C SER A 89 8.39 -8.62 -13.62
N GLN A 90 8.76 -9.89 -13.62
CA GLN A 90 7.84 -11.02 -13.74
C GLN A 90 7.01 -11.19 -12.45
N ALA A 91 7.63 -11.06 -11.28
CA ALA A 91 6.93 -11.09 -10.00
C ALA A 91 5.87 -9.99 -9.89
N VAL A 92 6.16 -8.78 -10.37
CA VAL A 92 5.21 -7.67 -10.46
C VAL A 92 4.00 -8.05 -11.30
N ARG A 93 4.22 -8.57 -12.53
CA ARG A 93 3.13 -8.98 -13.44
C ARG A 93 2.25 -10.06 -12.80
N ALA A 94 2.86 -11.13 -12.30
CA ALA A 94 2.14 -12.21 -11.64
C ALA A 94 1.37 -11.75 -10.38
N SER A 95 1.98 -10.86 -9.60
CA SER A 95 1.34 -10.26 -8.41
C SER A 95 0.14 -9.38 -8.76
N LEU A 96 0.17 -8.67 -9.88
CA LEU A 96 -0.96 -7.87 -10.38
C LEU A 96 -2.09 -8.76 -10.89
N GLU A 97 -1.75 -9.80 -11.65
CA GLU A 97 -2.73 -10.77 -12.15
C GLU A 97 -3.45 -11.48 -11.00
N ALA A 98 -2.73 -11.98 -10.01
CA ALA A 98 -3.32 -12.62 -8.83
C ALA A 98 -4.24 -11.69 -8.02
N ARG A 99 -4.14 -10.37 -8.21
CA ARG A 99 -4.93 -9.36 -7.52
C ARG A 99 -5.96 -8.68 -8.42
N LYS A 100 -6.27 -9.21 -9.61
CA LYS A 100 -7.19 -8.60 -10.58
C LYS A 100 -8.59 -8.34 -10.02
N HIS A 101 -9.03 -9.11 -9.03
CA HIS A 101 -10.28 -8.91 -8.30
C HIS A 101 -10.30 -7.66 -7.41
N ARG A 102 -9.14 -7.03 -7.16
CA ARG A 102 -9.06 -5.80 -6.37
C ARG A 102 -9.48 -4.58 -7.18
N ARG A 103 -9.81 -3.49 -6.44
CA ARG A 103 -10.26 -2.23 -7.07
C ARG A 103 -9.23 -1.74 -8.11
N PRO A 104 -9.69 -1.27 -9.29
CA PRO A 104 -8.80 -0.80 -10.37
C PRO A 104 -7.77 0.23 -9.92
N ARG A 105 -8.18 1.17 -9.06
CA ARG A 105 -7.28 2.20 -8.51
C ARG A 105 -6.13 1.61 -7.68
N THR A 106 -6.39 0.55 -6.92
CA THR A 106 -5.34 -0.13 -6.13
C THR A 106 -4.34 -0.82 -7.05
N LEU A 107 -4.82 -1.48 -8.10
CA LEU A 107 -3.94 -2.11 -9.11
C LEU A 107 -3.12 -1.08 -9.86
N GLN A 108 -3.76 0.02 -10.27
CA GLN A 108 -3.08 1.14 -10.94
C GLN A 108 -1.97 1.73 -10.06
N GLU A 109 -2.20 1.86 -8.76
CA GLU A 109 -1.22 2.36 -7.83
C GLU A 109 -0.03 1.42 -7.65
N ILE A 110 -0.28 0.11 -7.50
CA ILE A 110 0.79 -0.91 -7.44
C ILE A 110 1.62 -0.86 -8.72
N ARG A 111 0.95 -0.84 -9.89
CA ARG A 111 1.60 -0.75 -11.19
C ARG A 111 2.47 0.51 -11.31
N TYR A 112 1.91 1.66 -10.96
CA TYR A 112 2.62 2.94 -11.02
C TYR A 112 3.87 2.96 -10.13
N MET A 113 3.74 2.53 -8.87
CA MET A 113 4.85 2.54 -7.93
C MET A 113 5.95 1.55 -8.31
N ALA A 114 5.57 0.34 -8.74
CA ALA A 114 6.53 -0.65 -9.23
C ALA A 114 7.24 -0.18 -10.51
N ALA A 115 6.50 0.36 -11.48
CA ALA A 115 7.07 0.91 -12.71
C ALA A 115 8.04 2.07 -12.42
N ARG A 116 7.69 2.94 -11.45
CA ARG A 116 8.57 4.04 -11.04
C ARG A 116 9.88 3.53 -10.43
N MET A 117 9.84 2.49 -9.58
CA MET A 117 11.05 1.87 -9.03
C MET A 117 11.91 1.27 -10.14
N MET A 118 11.34 0.50 -11.05
CA MET A 118 12.06 -0.10 -12.17
C MET A 118 12.63 0.95 -13.16
N LYS A 119 11.93 2.08 -13.35
CA LYS A 119 12.44 3.20 -14.19
C LYS A 119 13.63 3.90 -13.53
N LYS A 120 13.61 4.11 -12.22
CA LYS A 120 14.68 4.79 -11.47
C LYS A 120 15.86 3.87 -11.12
N CYS A 121 15.62 2.57 -11.11
CA CYS A 121 16.58 1.52 -10.82
C CYS A 121 16.39 0.37 -11.83
N PRO A 122 16.90 0.51 -13.08
CA PRO A 122 16.65 -0.49 -14.15
C PRO A 122 17.16 -1.89 -13.81
N GLU A 123 18.21 -1.97 -13.00
CA GLU A 123 18.76 -3.24 -12.50
C GLU A 123 17.73 -4.05 -11.70
N LEU A 124 16.81 -3.39 -11.00
CA LEU A 124 15.75 -4.05 -10.23
C LEU A 124 14.83 -4.91 -11.11
N ALA A 125 14.52 -4.45 -12.32
CA ALA A 125 13.59 -5.15 -13.21
C ALA A 125 14.08 -6.57 -13.55
N ARG A 126 15.39 -6.72 -13.71
CA ARG A 126 16.08 -7.98 -14.10
C ARG A 126 16.53 -8.78 -12.88
N LYS A 127 16.64 -8.15 -11.70
CA LYS A 127 17.14 -8.81 -10.49
C LYS A 127 16.19 -9.91 -10.04
N GLN A 128 16.76 -11.09 -9.76
CA GLN A 128 16.00 -12.22 -9.22
C GLN A 128 15.43 -11.85 -7.85
N VAL A 129 14.14 -12.10 -7.60
CA VAL A 129 13.49 -11.68 -6.33
C VAL A 129 14.16 -12.26 -5.09
N ARG A 130 14.74 -13.44 -5.18
CA ARG A 130 15.47 -14.06 -4.07
C ARG A 130 16.80 -13.39 -3.74
N SER A 131 17.44 -12.71 -4.72
CA SER A 131 18.71 -12.00 -4.54
C SER A 131 18.53 -10.55 -4.09
N ILE A 132 17.29 -10.10 -3.93
CA ILE A 132 17.01 -8.74 -3.43
C ILE A 132 17.30 -8.71 -1.93
N THR A 133 18.21 -7.82 -1.52
CA THR A 133 18.59 -7.63 -0.12
C THR A 133 17.82 -6.45 0.52
N PRO A 134 17.82 -6.31 1.85
CA PRO A 134 17.26 -5.14 2.52
C PRO A 134 17.92 -3.83 2.07
N GLU A 135 19.24 -3.83 1.86
CA GLU A 135 20.03 -2.68 1.41
C GLU A 135 19.62 -2.27 -0.02
N ASP A 136 19.35 -3.26 -0.88
CA ASP A 136 18.77 -3.01 -2.21
C ASP A 136 17.41 -2.34 -2.08
N CYS A 137 16.52 -2.88 -1.26
CA CYS A 137 15.19 -2.31 -1.04
C CYS A 137 15.29 -0.85 -0.58
N GLU A 138 16.16 -0.56 0.37
CA GLU A 138 16.36 0.80 0.88
C GLU A 138 16.88 1.73 -0.23
N ARG A 139 17.87 1.30 -0.99
CA ARG A 139 18.44 2.03 -2.15
C ARG A 139 17.37 2.33 -3.19
N TYR A 140 16.56 1.35 -3.58
CA TYR A 140 15.49 1.52 -4.56
C TYR A 140 14.40 2.49 -4.08
N LEU A 141 14.02 2.41 -2.81
CA LEU A 141 13.04 3.32 -2.22
C LEU A 141 13.58 4.75 -2.15
N ARG A 142 14.85 4.93 -1.78
CA ARG A 142 15.50 6.25 -1.67
C ARG A 142 15.65 6.92 -3.03
N LYS A 143 16.11 6.18 -4.05
CA LYS A 143 16.24 6.69 -5.43
C LYS A 143 14.91 6.98 -6.10
N SER A 144 13.86 6.21 -5.78
CA SER A 144 12.57 6.34 -6.46
C SER A 144 11.64 7.36 -5.86
N PHE A 145 11.76 7.66 -4.57
CA PHE A 145 10.79 8.48 -3.83
C PHE A 145 11.46 9.53 -2.95
N SER A 146 11.15 10.80 -3.21
CA SER A 146 11.74 11.94 -2.50
C SER A 146 11.18 12.12 -1.08
N THR A 147 9.86 11.89 -0.89
CA THR A 147 9.22 12.16 0.41
C THR A 147 9.12 10.91 1.29
N PRO A 148 9.20 11.04 2.63
CA PRO A 148 9.03 9.92 3.56
C PRO A 148 7.70 9.15 3.35
N ARG A 149 6.59 9.88 3.08
CA ARG A 149 5.28 9.28 2.82
C ARG A 149 5.27 8.43 1.55
N GLN A 150 5.92 8.90 0.47
CA GLN A 150 6.05 8.11 -0.76
C GLN A 150 6.96 6.90 -0.56
N ARG A 151 8.07 7.04 0.19
CA ARG A 151 8.95 5.94 0.55
C ARG A 151 8.23 4.88 1.37
N HIS A 152 7.46 5.29 2.36
CA HIS A 152 6.62 4.37 3.15
C HIS A 152 5.67 3.58 2.25
N LYS A 153 4.98 4.26 1.35
CA LYS A 153 4.04 3.63 0.41
C LYS A 153 4.75 2.70 -0.56
N GLY A 154 5.90 3.12 -1.10
CA GLY A 154 6.77 2.28 -1.93
C GLY A 154 7.20 1.02 -1.21
N ARG A 155 7.61 1.12 0.05
CA ARG A 155 7.99 -0.01 0.90
C ARG A 155 6.84 -1.00 1.08
N LEU A 156 5.63 -0.53 1.36
CA LEU A 156 4.45 -1.40 1.49
C LEU A 156 4.14 -2.15 0.20
N ILE A 157 4.28 -1.49 -0.95
CA ILE A 157 4.04 -2.13 -2.26
C ILE A 157 5.15 -3.13 -2.60
N LEU A 158 6.41 -2.76 -2.40
CA LEU A 158 7.56 -3.65 -2.59
C LEU A 158 7.44 -4.89 -1.69
N SER A 159 7.16 -4.69 -0.41
CA SER A 159 6.91 -5.77 0.54
C SER A 159 5.72 -6.65 0.12
N GLY A 160 4.66 -6.06 -0.41
CA GLY A 160 3.50 -6.81 -0.91
C GLY A 160 3.81 -7.68 -2.13
N ILE A 161 4.72 -7.25 -3.01
CA ILE A 161 5.20 -8.03 -4.16
C ILE A 161 6.12 -9.16 -3.69
N LEU A 162 7.07 -8.86 -2.78
CA LEU A 162 7.98 -9.86 -2.23
C LEU A 162 7.25 -10.89 -1.34
N ASN A 163 6.20 -10.51 -0.62
CA ASN A 163 5.33 -11.47 0.09
C ASN A 163 4.59 -12.41 -0.87
N PHE A 164 4.15 -11.90 -2.01
CA PHE A 164 3.57 -12.75 -3.05
C PHE A 164 4.63 -13.73 -3.60
N SER A 165 5.85 -13.24 -3.85
CA SER A 165 6.97 -14.07 -4.30
C SER A 165 7.35 -15.16 -3.27
N LEU A 166 7.35 -14.81 -1.98
CA LEU A 166 7.56 -15.74 -0.87
C LEU A 166 6.52 -16.88 -0.87
N LYS A 167 5.23 -16.54 -1.03
CA LYS A 167 4.15 -17.52 -1.11
C LYS A 167 4.22 -18.43 -2.35
N ARG A 168 4.93 -17.99 -3.40
CA ARG A 168 5.19 -18.79 -4.62
C ARG A 168 6.49 -19.58 -4.56
N GLY A 169 7.24 -19.52 -3.47
CA GLY A 169 8.54 -20.17 -3.36
C GLY A 169 9.67 -19.51 -4.18
N TRP A 170 9.43 -18.33 -4.77
CA TRP A 170 10.43 -17.63 -5.58
C TRP A 170 11.51 -16.92 -4.77
N CYS A 171 11.30 -16.74 -3.48
CA CYS A 171 12.29 -16.25 -2.52
C CYS A 171 11.99 -16.84 -1.13
N ARG A 172 13.02 -16.91 -0.26
CA ARG A 172 12.90 -17.47 1.11
C ARG A 172 12.48 -16.43 2.14
N ARG A 173 12.68 -15.14 1.85
CA ARG A 173 12.39 -14.05 2.80
C ARG A 173 11.92 -12.80 2.06
N ASN A 174 11.17 -11.98 2.77
CA ASN A 174 10.77 -10.66 2.29
C ASN A 174 11.77 -9.60 2.76
N ALA A 175 12.73 -9.28 1.90
CA ALA A 175 13.77 -8.29 2.21
C ALA A 175 13.20 -6.89 2.53
N ALA A 176 12.10 -6.49 1.89
CA ALA A 176 11.49 -5.18 2.15
C ALA A 176 10.81 -5.09 3.53
N PHE A 177 10.48 -6.21 4.15
CA PHE A 177 9.94 -6.22 5.52
C PHE A 177 11.01 -5.82 6.54
N LEU A 178 12.27 -6.18 6.29
CA LEU A 178 13.41 -5.87 7.16
C LEU A 178 13.85 -4.40 7.07
N VAL A 179 13.44 -3.66 6.04
CA VAL A 179 13.71 -2.23 5.94
C VAL A 179 12.85 -1.48 6.96
N PRO A 180 13.44 -0.66 7.86
CA PRO A 180 12.65 0.10 8.81
C PRO A 180 11.72 1.10 8.10
N PRO A 181 10.49 1.28 8.60
CA PRO A 181 9.59 2.27 8.03
C PRO A 181 10.14 3.68 8.25
N PRO A 182 10.04 4.58 7.26
CA PRO A 182 10.44 5.96 7.45
C PRO A 182 9.55 6.65 8.49
N ILE A 183 10.15 7.52 9.30
CA ILE A 183 9.42 8.31 10.29
C ILE A 183 8.48 9.26 9.54
N LEU A 184 7.19 9.12 9.79
CA LEU A 184 6.15 9.99 9.23
C LEU A 184 5.75 11.01 10.28
N ARG A 185 6.08 12.28 10.05
CA ARG A 185 5.51 13.36 10.85
C ARG A 185 4.06 13.54 10.41
N GLU A 186 3.12 13.29 11.30
CA GLU A 186 1.71 13.58 11.05
C GLU A 186 1.50 15.09 11.06
N LYS A 187 1.04 15.62 9.93
CA LYS A 187 0.54 16.99 9.90
C LYS A 187 -0.87 16.99 10.49
N ARG A 188 -1.07 17.65 11.60
CA ARG A 188 -2.42 17.91 12.12
C ARG A 188 -3.20 18.67 11.05
N ILE A 189 -4.38 18.18 10.72
CA ILE A 189 -5.27 18.84 9.76
C ILE A 189 -6.13 19.80 10.58
N ARG A 190 -5.96 21.09 10.36
CA ARG A 190 -6.77 22.11 11.00
C ARG A 190 -8.18 22.09 10.41
N ALA A 191 -9.21 22.15 11.24
CA ALA A 191 -10.57 22.43 10.81
C ALA A 191 -10.67 23.87 10.25
N LEU A 192 -11.61 24.10 9.35
CA LEU A 192 -11.91 25.46 8.89
C LEU A 192 -12.53 26.25 10.05
N SER A 193 -12.16 27.53 10.18
CA SER A 193 -12.87 28.43 11.06
C SER A 193 -14.29 28.70 10.55
N LEU A 194 -15.16 29.23 11.42
CA LEU A 194 -16.50 29.62 11.04
C LEU A 194 -16.51 30.58 9.84
N TYR A 195 -15.61 31.56 9.84
CA TYR A 195 -15.44 32.49 8.76
C TYR A 195 -15.04 31.81 7.45
N GLU A 196 -14.10 30.92 7.50
CA GLU A 196 -13.63 30.15 6.31
C GLU A 196 -14.74 29.26 5.76
N ALA A 197 -15.48 28.57 6.63
CA ALA A 197 -16.62 27.73 6.25
C ALA A 197 -17.71 28.55 5.57
N LYS A 198 -18.09 29.70 6.16
CA LYS A 198 -19.06 30.67 5.59
C LYS A 198 -18.59 31.14 4.22
N ARG A 199 -17.34 31.56 4.10
CA ARG A 199 -16.79 32.10 2.85
C ARG A 199 -16.75 31.05 1.74
N LEU A 200 -16.48 29.80 2.09
CA LEU A 200 -16.51 28.69 1.15
C LEU A 200 -17.91 28.40 0.62
N LEU A 201 -18.91 28.36 1.50
CA LEU A 201 -20.31 28.16 1.13
C LEU A 201 -20.82 29.29 0.26
N HIS A 202 -20.56 30.54 0.66
CA HIS A 202 -20.92 31.72 -0.12
C HIS A 202 -20.28 31.69 -1.52
N THR A 203 -19.00 31.34 -1.61
CA THR A 203 -18.33 31.19 -2.92
C THR A 203 -18.95 30.08 -3.76
N ALA A 204 -19.31 28.93 -3.13
CA ALA A 204 -19.95 27.81 -3.82
C ALA A 204 -21.37 28.21 -4.32
N GLU A 205 -22.06 29.10 -3.63
CA GLU A 205 -23.36 29.61 -4.03
C GLU A 205 -23.27 30.60 -5.19
N GLN A 206 -22.32 31.51 -5.13
CA GLN A 206 -22.15 32.55 -6.17
C GLN A 206 -21.61 32.01 -7.50
N LEU A 207 -20.78 31.02 -7.45
CA LEU A 207 -20.18 30.45 -8.66
C LEU A 207 -21.06 29.33 -9.28
N PHE A 208 -21.12 29.36 -10.60
CA PHE A 208 -21.81 28.33 -11.40
C PHE A 208 -23.30 28.17 -11.02
N HIS A 209 -23.97 29.27 -10.69
CA HIS A 209 -25.38 29.29 -10.26
C HIS A 209 -25.66 28.38 -9.06
N GLY A 210 -24.73 28.30 -8.11
CA GLY A 210 -24.86 27.47 -6.92
C GLY A 210 -24.69 25.95 -7.14
N ALA A 211 -24.35 25.52 -8.34
CA ALA A 211 -24.31 24.09 -8.68
C ALA A 211 -23.34 23.26 -7.81
N CYS A 212 -22.33 23.89 -7.21
CA CYS A 212 -21.39 23.24 -6.31
C CYS A 212 -21.84 23.21 -4.85
N LEU A 213 -22.85 24.01 -4.48
CA LEU A 213 -23.27 24.22 -3.10
C LEU A 213 -23.76 22.92 -2.42
N PRO A 214 -24.64 22.09 -3.03
CA PRO A 214 -25.12 20.85 -2.39
C PRO A 214 -23.97 19.88 -2.03
N ALA A 215 -23.05 19.68 -2.95
CA ALA A 215 -21.90 18.82 -2.71
C ALA A 215 -20.96 19.37 -1.63
N CYS A 216 -20.73 20.70 -1.63
CA CYS A 216 -19.94 21.39 -0.61
C CYS A 216 -20.60 21.25 0.77
N ALA A 217 -21.89 21.52 0.87
CA ALA A 217 -22.67 21.42 2.11
C ALA A 217 -22.69 20.00 2.68
N LEU A 218 -22.87 18.98 1.84
CA LEU A 218 -22.80 17.56 2.27
C LEU A 218 -21.44 17.18 2.81
N MET A 219 -20.35 17.64 2.20
CA MET A 219 -19.01 17.40 2.72
C MET A 219 -18.76 18.13 4.05
N LEU A 220 -19.31 19.35 4.20
CA LEU A 220 -19.07 20.21 5.37
C LEU A 220 -19.99 19.84 6.55
N TYR A 221 -21.29 19.59 6.31
CA TYR A 221 -22.30 19.39 7.36
C TYR A 221 -22.78 17.94 7.55
N ALA A 222 -22.33 17.02 6.68
CA ALA A 222 -22.59 15.59 6.85
C ALA A 222 -21.29 14.76 6.80
N GLY A 223 -20.13 15.42 6.72
CA GLY A 223 -18.84 14.74 6.74
C GLY A 223 -18.63 13.72 5.62
N ILE A 224 -19.36 13.82 4.51
CA ILE A 224 -19.27 12.88 3.38
C ILE A 224 -17.91 13.04 2.69
N ARG A 225 -17.27 11.90 2.37
CA ARG A 225 -15.95 11.95 1.72
C ARG A 225 -16.04 12.50 0.29
N PRO A 226 -15.01 13.22 -0.21
CA PRO A 226 -15.03 13.78 -1.57
C PRO A 226 -15.28 12.76 -2.69
N HIS A 227 -14.88 11.51 -2.51
CA HIS A 227 -15.15 10.47 -3.52
C HIS A 227 -16.54 9.84 -3.39
N GLU A 228 -17.17 9.94 -2.21
CA GLU A 228 -18.53 9.46 -1.98
C GLU A 228 -19.54 10.46 -2.56
N VAL A 229 -19.35 11.75 -2.30
CA VAL A 229 -20.25 12.80 -2.81
C VAL A 229 -20.36 12.79 -4.34
N LYS A 230 -19.30 12.42 -5.05
CA LYS A 230 -19.31 12.28 -6.52
C LYS A 230 -20.24 11.19 -7.04
N ARG A 231 -20.58 10.22 -6.20
CA ARG A 231 -21.44 9.09 -6.54
C ARG A 231 -22.86 9.27 -6.06
N LEU A 232 -23.12 10.32 -5.28
CA LEU A 232 -24.44 10.60 -4.79
C LEU A 232 -25.31 11.21 -5.89
N THR A 233 -26.55 10.80 -5.89
CA THR A 233 -27.66 11.44 -6.62
C THR A 233 -28.68 11.89 -5.60
N TRP A 234 -29.62 12.75 -6.02
CA TRP A 234 -30.66 13.28 -5.14
C TRP A 234 -31.57 12.20 -4.53
N LYS A 235 -31.72 11.04 -5.17
CA LYS A 235 -32.46 9.90 -4.59
C LYS A 235 -31.88 9.36 -3.27
N HIS A 236 -30.61 9.63 -3.00
CA HIS A 236 -29.94 9.20 -1.76
C HIS A 236 -30.14 10.21 -0.59
N ILE A 237 -30.79 11.34 -0.87
CA ILE A 237 -31.05 12.41 0.07
C ILE A 237 -32.53 12.45 0.38
N ASN A 238 -32.95 11.96 1.53
CA ASN A 238 -34.33 11.99 1.95
C ASN A 238 -34.53 13.13 2.94
N LEU A 239 -35.04 14.26 2.47
CA LEU A 239 -35.30 15.45 3.29
C LEU A 239 -36.46 15.21 4.29
N LYS A 240 -37.43 14.34 3.95
CA LYS A 240 -38.56 14.04 4.86
C LYS A 240 -38.11 13.24 6.07
N SER A 241 -37.28 12.21 5.87
CA SER A 241 -36.71 11.43 6.97
C SER A 241 -35.46 12.03 7.60
N GLY A 242 -34.91 13.12 7.05
CA GLY A 242 -33.70 13.76 7.53
C GLY A 242 -32.43 12.92 7.39
N LEU A 243 -32.34 12.09 6.34
CA LEU A 243 -31.24 11.13 6.17
C LEU A 243 -30.58 11.20 4.79
N VAL A 244 -29.25 11.08 4.78
CA VAL A 244 -28.46 10.77 3.57
C VAL A 244 -28.04 9.29 3.62
N SER A 245 -28.42 8.52 2.62
CA SER A 245 -28.11 7.08 2.54
C SER A 245 -26.90 6.83 1.66
N LEU A 246 -25.89 6.15 2.22
CA LEU A 246 -24.67 5.76 1.51
C LEU A 246 -24.62 4.24 1.39
N ALA A 247 -24.87 3.72 0.19
CA ALA A 247 -24.79 2.29 -0.11
C ALA A 247 -23.35 1.78 -0.14
N PRO A 248 -23.11 0.45 -0.04
CA PRO A 248 -21.78 -0.16 -0.10
C PRO A 248 -20.97 0.25 -1.34
N SER A 249 -21.62 0.41 -2.48
CA SER A 249 -21.01 0.86 -3.74
C SER A 249 -20.43 2.27 -3.68
N HIS A 250 -20.95 3.12 -2.80
CA HIS A 250 -20.47 4.49 -2.60
C HIS A 250 -19.23 4.56 -1.69
N THR A 251 -19.10 3.62 -0.76
CA THR A 251 -18.10 3.67 0.31
C THR A 251 -16.79 2.97 -0.06
N LYS A 252 -15.68 3.38 0.57
CA LYS A 252 -14.38 2.73 0.38
C LYS A 252 -14.29 1.36 1.06
N THR A 253 -15.02 1.19 2.16
CA THR A 253 -14.95 -0.01 3.02
C THR A 253 -16.02 -1.04 2.68
N GLY A 254 -16.96 -0.72 1.78
CA GLY A 254 -18.06 -1.61 1.41
C GLY A 254 -19.21 -1.70 2.43
N GLY A 255 -19.17 -0.88 3.48
CA GLY A 255 -20.27 -0.80 4.44
C GLY A 255 -21.32 0.25 4.05
N SER A 256 -22.60 -0.01 4.27
CA SER A 256 -23.66 1.02 4.20
C SER A 256 -23.66 1.88 5.46
N ARG A 257 -24.10 3.13 5.33
CA ARG A 257 -24.39 3.99 6.48
C ARG A 257 -25.41 5.08 6.13
N HIS A 258 -26.06 5.57 7.15
CA HIS A 258 -26.92 6.74 7.09
C HIS A 258 -26.26 7.89 7.85
N VAL A 259 -26.41 9.11 7.34
CA VAL A 259 -25.91 10.33 7.96
C VAL A 259 -27.09 11.28 8.16
N SER A 260 -27.20 11.84 9.35
CA SER A 260 -28.28 12.77 9.68
C SER A 260 -28.18 14.09 8.92
N ILE A 261 -29.30 14.57 8.42
CA ILE A 261 -29.44 15.90 7.83
C ILE A 261 -29.84 16.87 8.92
N LEU A 262 -28.87 17.54 9.51
CA LEU A 262 -29.14 18.57 10.51
C LEU A 262 -29.82 19.78 9.87
N PRO A 263 -30.53 20.64 10.66
CA PRO A 263 -31.34 21.74 10.13
C PRO A 263 -30.62 22.65 9.15
N VAL A 264 -29.38 23.03 9.43
CA VAL A 264 -28.55 23.86 8.54
C VAL A 264 -28.32 23.24 7.17
N LEU A 265 -28.06 21.94 7.13
CA LEU A 265 -27.90 21.20 5.89
C LEU A 265 -29.24 21.04 5.16
N GLY A 266 -30.30 20.73 5.91
CA GLY A 266 -31.65 20.59 5.37
C GLY A 266 -32.13 21.86 4.66
N ALA A 267 -31.91 23.03 5.27
CA ALA A 267 -32.26 24.30 4.67
C ALA A 267 -31.53 24.59 3.37
N ILE A 268 -30.22 24.27 3.28
CA ILE A 268 -29.44 24.42 2.03
C ILE A 268 -29.97 23.45 0.96
N LEU A 269 -30.16 22.18 1.30
CA LEU A 269 -30.57 21.15 0.35
C LEU A 269 -32.00 21.37 -0.15
N SER A 270 -32.93 21.80 0.70
CA SER A 270 -34.32 22.08 0.31
C SER A 270 -34.41 23.18 -0.76
N ARG A 271 -33.60 24.22 -0.65
CA ARG A 271 -33.51 25.33 -1.64
C ARG A 271 -33.03 24.80 -3.02
N MET A 272 -32.23 23.75 -3.03
CA MET A 272 -31.58 23.23 -4.24
C MET A 272 -32.26 21.98 -4.81
N SER A 273 -33.19 21.38 -4.06
CA SER A 273 -33.86 20.12 -4.45
C SER A 273 -35.01 20.33 -5.44
N SER A 274 -35.57 21.54 -5.52
CA SER A 274 -36.83 21.85 -6.22
C SER A 274 -36.79 21.72 -7.75
N ALA A 275 -35.65 21.50 -8.36
CA ALA A 275 -35.50 21.44 -9.81
C ALA A 275 -34.84 20.14 -10.27
N GLY A 276 -35.62 19.11 -10.65
CA GLY A 276 -35.13 17.99 -11.45
C GLY A 276 -35.35 16.59 -10.91
N SER A 277 -35.00 15.60 -11.73
CA SER A 277 -35.13 14.18 -11.42
C SER A 277 -34.35 13.72 -10.18
N PRO A 278 -34.89 12.83 -9.34
CA PRO A 278 -34.17 12.21 -8.23
C PRO A 278 -32.88 11.48 -8.66
N ALA A 279 -32.77 11.05 -9.90
CA ALA A 279 -31.58 10.41 -10.45
C ALA A 279 -30.44 11.41 -10.78
N ARG A 280 -30.71 12.72 -10.73
CA ARG A 280 -29.71 13.78 -10.99
C ARG A 280 -28.54 13.66 -10.01
N PRO A 281 -27.25 13.70 -10.51
CA PRO A 281 -26.09 13.75 -9.64
C PRO A 281 -26.08 14.98 -8.73
N VAL A 282 -25.58 14.83 -7.50
CA VAL A 282 -25.38 15.95 -6.57
C VAL A 282 -24.22 16.85 -7.03
N CYS A 283 -23.17 16.26 -7.60
CA CYS A 283 -22.07 17.01 -8.19
C CYS A 283 -22.43 17.43 -9.63
N PRO A 284 -22.19 18.71 -10.01
CA PRO A 284 -22.42 19.17 -11.35
C PRO A 284 -21.46 18.56 -12.39
N PRO A 285 -21.76 18.59 -13.69
CA PRO A 285 -20.80 18.27 -14.73
C PRO A 285 -19.52 19.09 -14.57
N ASN A 286 -18.38 18.49 -14.93
CA ASN A 286 -17.04 19.08 -14.76
C ASN A 286 -16.72 19.46 -13.30
N TRP A 287 -17.21 18.66 -12.35
CA TRP A 287 -17.06 18.88 -10.90
C TRP A 287 -15.64 19.24 -10.50
N GLU A 288 -14.61 18.55 -10.98
CA GLU A 288 -13.22 18.78 -10.57
C GLU A 288 -12.75 20.19 -10.87
N LYS A 289 -13.06 20.69 -12.07
CA LYS A 289 -12.70 22.05 -12.48
C LYS A 289 -13.48 23.11 -11.70
N LYS A 290 -14.79 22.93 -11.58
CA LYS A 290 -15.67 23.85 -10.84
C LYS A 290 -15.32 23.90 -9.36
N TRP A 291 -15.09 22.73 -8.74
CA TRP A 291 -14.71 22.64 -7.34
C TRP A 291 -13.32 23.23 -7.07
N MET A 292 -12.37 23.06 -7.98
CA MET A 292 -11.07 23.72 -7.89
C MET A 292 -11.21 25.24 -7.92
N GLU A 293 -12.08 25.78 -8.77
CA GLU A 293 -12.33 27.23 -8.86
C GLU A 293 -13.02 27.76 -7.60
N VAL A 294 -14.01 27.06 -7.05
CA VAL A 294 -14.64 27.43 -5.77
C VAL A 294 -13.59 27.51 -4.66
N ARG A 295 -12.73 26.52 -4.54
CA ARG A 295 -11.64 26.50 -3.53
C ARG A 295 -10.65 27.64 -3.75
N ARG A 296 -10.31 27.94 -4.99
CA ARG A 296 -9.38 29.01 -5.34
C ARG A 296 -9.96 30.37 -4.99
N ARG A 297 -11.22 30.65 -5.38
CA ARG A 297 -11.91 31.90 -5.12
C ARG A 297 -12.26 32.12 -3.65
N SER A 298 -12.55 31.05 -2.92
CA SER A 298 -12.74 31.14 -1.47
C SER A 298 -11.48 31.58 -0.70
N GLY A 299 -10.31 31.63 -1.34
CA GLY A 299 -9.04 32.04 -0.73
C GLY A 299 -8.47 31.12 0.33
N ILE A 300 -9.10 29.98 0.58
CA ILE A 300 -8.65 28.98 1.59
C ILE A 300 -7.34 28.32 1.14
N LEU A 301 -7.15 28.13 -0.17
CA LEU A 301 -5.92 27.53 -0.73
C LEU A 301 -4.64 28.32 -0.40
N LYS A 302 -4.73 29.66 -0.33
CA LYS A 302 -3.55 30.53 -0.18
C LYS A 302 -2.99 30.56 1.25
N LYS A 303 -3.85 30.45 2.28
CA LYS A 303 -3.45 30.66 3.69
C LYS A 303 -2.97 29.42 4.43
N SER A 304 -3.56 28.24 4.16
CA SER A 304 -3.31 27.04 4.97
C SER A 304 -2.93 25.80 4.16
N GLY A 305 -2.96 25.89 2.83
CA GLY A 305 -2.89 24.74 1.95
C GLY A 305 -4.14 23.86 2.07
N TRP A 306 -4.78 23.55 0.95
CA TRP A 306 -5.96 22.66 0.96
C TRP A 306 -5.55 21.23 1.29
N VAL A 307 -6.15 20.64 2.33
CA VAL A 307 -6.05 19.22 2.61
C VAL A 307 -7.31 18.52 2.08
N GLN A 308 -7.15 17.39 1.41
CA GLN A 308 -8.23 16.74 0.66
C GLN A 308 -9.51 16.49 1.48
N ASP A 309 -9.39 16.15 2.75
CA ASP A 309 -10.52 15.82 3.63
C ASP A 309 -10.83 16.93 4.66
N VAL A 310 -10.36 18.20 4.42
CA VAL A 310 -10.50 19.30 5.39
C VAL A 310 -11.96 19.55 5.79
N LEU A 311 -12.92 19.48 4.86
CA LEU A 311 -14.35 19.67 5.19
C LEU A 311 -14.86 18.57 6.13
N ARG A 312 -14.45 17.35 5.90
CA ARG A 312 -14.79 16.24 6.78
C ARG A 312 -14.11 16.35 8.15
N HIS A 313 -12.88 16.88 8.22
CA HIS A 313 -12.24 17.21 9.49
C HIS A 313 -13.00 18.32 10.21
N THR A 314 -13.44 19.35 9.49
CA THR A 314 -14.26 20.44 10.01
C THR A 314 -15.56 19.89 10.60
N TYR A 315 -16.31 19.08 9.85
CA TYR A 315 -17.50 18.40 10.35
C TYR A 315 -17.24 17.68 11.68
N ALA A 316 -16.21 16.84 11.70
CA ALA A 316 -15.92 16.03 12.88
C ALA A 316 -15.56 16.87 14.11
N SER A 317 -14.76 17.91 13.94
CA SER A 317 -14.35 18.79 15.04
C SER A 317 -15.54 19.57 15.62
N TYR A 318 -16.37 20.18 14.75
CA TYR A 318 -17.56 20.91 15.21
C TYR A 318 -18.66 20.00 15.76
N HIS A 319 -18.82 18.81 15.19
CA HIS A 319 -19.75 17.82 15.72
C HIS A 319 -19.37 17.37 17.14
N LEU A 320 -18.10 17.09 17.34
CA LEU A 320 -17.61 16.66 18.64
C LEU A 320 -17.70 17.80 19.68
N ALA A 321 -17.38 19.05 19.29
CA ALA A 321 -17.46 20.21 20.15
C ALA A 321 -18.89 20.51 20.62
N HIS A 322 -19.89 20.26 19.78
CA HIS A 322 -21.28 20.61 20.07
C HIS A 322 -22.07 19.44 20.67
N PHE A 323 -22.01 18.27 20.05
CA PHE A 323 -22.83 17.12 20.47
C PHE A 323 -22.16 16.21 21.48
N CYS A 324 -20.83 16.29 21.66
CA CYS A 324 -20.04 15.45 22.57
C CYS A 324 -20.26 13.94 22.38
N ASN A 325 -20.83 13.51 21.24
CA ASN A 325 -21.20 12.14 20.97
C ASN A 325 -20.23 11.48 19.95
N GLN A 326 -19.18 10.88 20.48
CA GLN A 326 -18.15 10.22 19.68
C GLN A 326 -18.67 8.97 18.95
N ASN A 327 -19.58 8.21 19.55
CA ASN A 327 -20.11 6.98 18.96
C ASN A 327 -20.98 7.28 17.73
N LEU A 328 -21.84 8.30 17.83
CA LEU A 328 -22.65 8.77 16.72
C LEU A 328 -21.75 9.27 15.57
N LEU A 329 -20.79 10.11 15.91
CA LEU A 329 -19.83 10.63 14.93
C LEU A 329 -19.05 9.52 14.21
N GLN A 330 -18.58 8.50 14.96
CA GLN A 330 -17.90 7.34 14.39
C GLN A 330 -18.78 6.59 13.39
N LYS A 331 -20.05 6.33 13.77
CA LYS A 331 -21.04 5.64 12.92
C LYS A 331 -21.32 6.42 11.63
N GLU A 332 -21.62 7.72 11.75
CA GLU A 332 -21.92 8.58 10.60
C GLU A 332 -20.70 8.78 9.67
N MET A 333 -19.53 8.92 10.25
CA MET A 333 -18.29 8.98 9.45
C MET A 333 -17.89 7.61 8.86
N GLY A 334 -18.43 6.50 9.32
CA GLY A 334 -18.07 5.15 8.87
C GLY A 334 -16.59 4.83 9.14
N HIS A 335 -16.16 5.01 10.39
CA HIS A 335 -14.87 4.62 10.89
C HIS A 335 -14.94 3.28 11.58
N SER A 336 -14.00 2.37 11.27
CA SER A 336 -13.95 1.03 11.84
C SER A 336 -13.47 1.00 13.30
N SER A 337 -12.77 2.04 13.77
CA SER A 337 -12.33 2.13 15.17
C SER A 337 -12.40 3.54 15.72
N PRO A 338 -12.67 3.70 17.04
CA PRO A 338 -12.63 4.99 17.73
C PRO A 338 -11.25 5.66 17.69
N SER A 339 -10.18 4.87 17.76
CA SER A 339 -8.81 5.38 17.75
C SER A 339 -8.47 6.17 16.49
N LEU A 340 -9.01 5.77 15.33
CA LEU A 340 -8.86 6.52 14.07
C LEU A 340 -9.56 7.89 14.13
N LEU A 341 -10.69 7.98 14.84
CA LEU A 341 -11.41 9.23 15.03
C LEU A 341 -10.58 10.18 15.92
N LEU A 342 -10.14 9.68 17.07
CA LEU A 342 -9.38 10.44 18.07
C LEU A 342 -8.05 10.93 17.49
N ALA A 343 -7.27 10.05 16.86
CA ALA A 343 -5.96 10.42 16.32
C ALA A 343 -6.02 11.45 15.18
N ARG A 344 -7.09 11.44 14.38
CA ARG A 344 -7.16 12.28 13.17
C ARG A 344 -8.01 13.52 13.28
N TYR A 345 -9.00 13.55 14.17
CA TYR A 345 -10.05 14.57 14.17
C TYR A 345 -10.13 15.39 15.45
N LEU A 346 -9.34 15.06 16.48
CA LEU A 346 -9.27 15.84 17.72
C LEU A 346 -8.37 17.10 17.61
N ASN A 347 -8.37 17.75 16.47
CA ASN A 347 -7.76 19.08 16.41
C ASN A 347 -8.83 20.13 16.73
N MET A 348 -9.04 20.34 18.01
CA MET A 348 -9.99 21.30 18.56
C MET A 348 -9.39 22.72 18.69
N ASP A 349 -8.22 22.98 18.08
CA ASP A 349 -7.55 24.27 18.18
C ASP A 349 -8.50 25.41 17.72
N GLY A 350 -8.93 26.23 18.66
CA GLY A 350 -9.85 27.33 18.43
C GLY A 350 -11.33 26.97 18.26
N ILE A 351 -11.71 25.67 18.49
CA ILE A 351 -13.11 25.22 18.45
C ILE A 351 -13.59 24.98 19.87
N THR A 352 -14.57 25.76 20.31
CA THR A 352 -15.25 25.66 21.61
C THR A 352 -16.67 25.16 21.43
N SER A 353 -17.35 24.81 22.51
CA SER A 353 -18.78 24.45 22.47
C SER A 353 -19.63 25.60 21.87
N ALA A 354 -19.31 26.86 22.19
CA ALA A 354 -20.00 28.03 21.65
C ALA A 354 -19.81 28.14 20.13
N THR A 355 -18.57 28.01 19.62
CA THR A 355 -18.31 28.01 18.17
C THR A 355 -18.90 26.77 17.50
N GLY A 356 -18.99 25.65 18.22
CA GLY A 356 -19.70 24.45 17.80
C GLY A 356 -21.19 24.73 17.57
N ALA A 357 -21.87 25.32 18.54
CA ALA A 357 -23.27 25.71 18.40
C ALA A 357 -23.49 26.68 17.21
N MET A 358 -22.63 27.67 17.06
CA MET A 358 -22.71 28.64 15.95
C MET A 358 -22.53 27.96 14.57
N PHE A 359 -21.73 26.90 14.46
CA PHE A 359 -21.54 26.18 13.21
C PHE A 359 -22.82 25.50 12.71
N TRP A 360 -23.69 25.08 13.63
CA TRP A 360 -24.93 24.38 13.32
C TRP A 360 -26.17 25.25 13.23
N THR A 361 -26.00 26.57 13.38
CA THR A 361 -27.14 27.51 13.29
C THR A 361 -27.41 27.98 11.86
N HIS A 362 -28.65 28.38 11.59
CA HIS A 362 -29.09 28.92 10.28
C HIS A 362 -28.39 30.23 9.87
N SER A 363 -27.75 30.95 10.81
CA SER A 363 -26.99 32.18 10.52
C SER A 363 -25.80 31.95 9.56
N PHE A 364 -25.42 30.69 9.33
CA PHE A 364 -24.41 30.28 8.37
C PHE A 364 -24.94 30.08 6.95
N ILE A 365 -26.25 30.03 6.75
CA ILE A 365 -26.84 29.92 5.42
C ILE A 365 -26.64 31.26 4.69
N PRO A 366 -25.95 31.27 3.55
CA PRO A 366 -25.89 32.50 2.75
C PRO A 366 -27.31 32.91 2.34
N PRO A 367 -27.60 34.23 2.23
CA PRO A 367 -28.89 34.69 1.72
C PRO A 367 -29.14 34.11 0.32
N ALA A 368 -30.40 33.85 -0.01
CA ALA A 368 -30.75 33.39 -1.33
C ALA A 368 -30.20 34.37 -2.40
N PRO A 369 -29.68 33.88 -3.53
CA PRO A 369 -29.29 34.80 -4.61
C PRO A 369 -30.46 35.63 -5.01
N LEU A 370 -30.26 36.96 -5.05
CA LEU A 370 -31.25 37.89 -5.57
C LEU A 370 -31.65 37.40 -6.95
N LYS A 371 -32.93 37.07 -7.15
CA LYS A 371 -33.46 36.85 -8.48
C LYS A 371 -33.14 38.05 -9.31
N LYS A 372 -32.26 37.96 -10.29
CA LYS A 372 -32.15 38.98 -11.32
C LYS A 372 -33.46 38.98 -12.07
N ASN A 373 -34.26 40.01 -11.86
CA ASN A 373 -35.38 40.32 -12.72
C ASN A 373 -34.87 40.55 -14.14
#